data_f91e8638c9eee46538eb643c8d004d74
#
_entry.id   f91e8638c9eee46538eb643c8d004d74
#
_cell.length_a   1.000
_cell.length_b   1.000
_cell.length_c   1.000
_cell.angle_alpha   90.00
_cell.angle_beta   90.00
_cell.angle_gamma   90.00
#
_symmetry.space_group_name_H-M   'P 1'
#
loop_
_entity.id
_entity.type
_entity.pdbx_description
1 polymer ?
#
loop_
_entity_poly.entity_id
_entity_poly.type
_entity_poly.pdbx_seq_one_letter_code
_entity_poly.pdbx_strand_id
1 'polypeptide(L)'
;VRLFAFLLFLSLALGQTLLPASTLGLEFREEGGAWVYEGEGVRLVFVPGVGWAEPPLDLPAPEGERLPLEALKALGYFQVPEAGVRFGGQGRTFRVVLDLPALHPGSPEEGVGKEEVRLHLPYLAPGLLQAPWPRGLSGEVRLLPQGTRLTLKAPGSLLRYRLFSLENPPRLVLDLHLLLPEVEEALAPGVRYREVHAFTPEPLRLYLVEAERGRLLPVGTPLRRALPRDLAPGALAVLNGGYFDPRTGTPIGLWVQDGVTVSYPFGRAALMWDEFRFFLGLPRFEAVVAGSGGERVRVGVNASRARYTAHTVPGKVGWEGEEGALVVGDRVQALLPAPLDLPPGAWALTFPKGLPPFPLEVGDRLSLYGRLDPPFRYALEGGPLLVKEGRYAFDPAQENFKDPRPLQAVAPQAAVAWTKEGRLWLLVSEPTTPGVLARGLLALGAWNALRMDGGGSAQLWVKGRLRSPYQGTPRPVVSALALFAP
;
A
#
# COMPACT_ATOMS: atom_id res chain seq x y z
N VAL A 1 21.67 -26.60 -10.25
CA VAL A 1 21.89 -25.19 -9.88
C VAL A 1 23.32 -24.98 -9.37
N ARG A 2 23.92 -25.95 -8.65
CA ARG A 2 25.33 -25.83 -8.14
C ARG A 2 26.41 -26.11 -9.19
N LEU A 3 26.10 -26.85 -10.27
CA LEU A 3 27.09 -27.18 -11.33
C LEU A 3 27.30 -25.99 -12.31
N PHE A 4 26.26 -25.18 -12.56
CA PHE A 4 26.36 -23.98 -13.41
C PHE A 4 27.17 -22.85 -12.78
N ALA A 5 27.07 -22.69 -11.46
CA ALA A 5 27.86 -21.70 -10.71
C ALA A 5 29.36 -22.05 -10.70
N PHE A 6 29.69 -23.34 -10.70
CA PHE A 6 31.11 -23.77 -10.67
C PHE A 6 31.80 -23.59 -12.03
N LEU A 7 31.09 -23.73 -13.15
CA LEU A 7 31.63 -23.47 -14.50
C LEU A 7 31.80 -21.96 -14.76
N LEU A 8 30.96 -21.09 -14.19
CA LEU A 8 31.15 -19.64 -14.26
C LEU A 8 32.35 -19.15 -13.43
N PHE A 9 32.63 -19.78 -12.27
CA PHE A 9 33.79 -19.45 -11.46
C PHE A 9 35.12 -19.94 -12.06
N LEU A 10 35.12 -21.01 -12.87
CA LEU A 10 36.32 -21.48 -13.57
C LEU A 10 36.70 -20.58 -14.78
N SER A 11 35.74 -19.91 -15.41
CA SER A 11 36.03 -18.94 -16.48
C SER A 11 36.58 -17.59 -15.95
N LEU A 12 36.27 -17.26 -14.70
CA LEU A 12 36.84 -16.10 -14.01
C LEU A 12 38.29 -16.30 -13.54
N ALA A 13 38.82 -17.53 -13.57
CA ALA A 13 40.20 -17.84 -13.17
C ALA A 13 41.21 -17.83 -14.35
N LEU A 14 40.76 -17.68 -15.63
CA LEU A 14 41.60 -17.58 -16.83
C LEU A 14 41.03 -16.58 -17.85
N GLY A 15 40.84 -15.50 -17.48
CA GLY A 15 40.78 -14.10 -17.64
C GLY A 15 40.34 -13.41 -18.88
N GLN A 16 39.80 -13.82 -19.94
CA GLN A 16 39.35 -12.93 -21.03
C GLN A 16 37.82 -12.87 -21.14
N THR A 17 37.23 -11.70 -20.85
CA THR A 17 35.81 -11.48 -21.15
C THR A 17 35.65 -11.25 -22.65
N LEU A 18 35.20 -12.27 -23.39
CA LEU A 18 34.92 -12.20 -24.81
C LEU A 18 33.48 -11.74 -25.06
N LEU A 19 33.30 -10.64 -25.77
CA LEU A 19 32.01 -10.05 -26.11
C LEU A 19 31.67 -10.28 -27.58
N PRO A 20 30.42 -10.68 -27.92
CA PRO A 20 29.97 -10.71 -29.30
C PRO A 20 30.08 -9.32 -29.96
N ALA A 21 30.49 -9.26 -31.22
CA ALA A 21 30.59 -8.01 -31.98
C ALA A 21 29.26 -7.24 -31.99
N SER A 22 28.11 -7.94 -32.04
CA SER A 22 26.77 -7.35 -31.98
C SER A 22 26.48 -6.61 -30.66
N THR A 23 27.06 -7.08 -29.55
CA THR A 23 26.98 -6.38 -28.25
C THR A 23 27.74 -5.05 -28.25
N LEU A 24 28.70 -4.92 -29.14
CA LEU A 24 29.54 -3.74 -29.33
C LEU A 24 29.03 -2.82 -30.45
N GLY A 25 27.92 -3.16 -31.11
CA GLY A 25 27.44 -2.45 -32.30
C GLY A 25 28.33 -2.64 -33.51
N LEU A 26 29.15 -3.69 -33.55
CA LEU A 26 30.06 -3.99 -34.63
C LEU A 26 29.54 -5.17 -35.47
N GLU A 27 29.78 -5.10 -36.77
CA GLU A 27 29.60 -6.18 -37.73
C GLU A 27 30.93 -6.89 -37.95
N PHE A 28 30.90 -8.22 -37.94
CA PHE A 28 32.09 -9.04 -38.21
C PHE A 28 32.10 -9.52 -39.65
N ARG A 29 33.28 -9.47 -40.30
CA ARG A 29 33.52 -10.09 -41.61
C ARG A 29 34.95 -10.52 -41.75
N GLU A 30 35.18 -11.52 -42.64
CA GLU A 30 36.51 -11.91 -43.04
C GLU A 30 36.86 -11.28 -44.37
N GLU A 31 37.99 -10.58 -44.46
CA GLU A 31 38.48 -9.94 -45.66
C GLU A 31 39.96 -10.24 -45.84
N GLY A 32 40.33 -10.93 -46.97
CA GLY A 32 41.73 -11.15 -47.36
C GLY A 32 42.58 -11.87 -46.29
N GLY A 33 41.96 -12.72 -45.45
CA GLY A 33 42.62 -13.41 -44.34
C GLY A 33 42.70 -12.62 -43.04
N ALA A 34 42.14 -11.42 -43.02
CA ALA A 34 41.96 -10.61 -41.78
C ALA A 34 40.54 -10.67 -41.27
N TRP A 35 40.37 -10.48 -39.97
CA TRP A 35 39.09 -10.31 -39.28
C TRP A 35 38.81 -8.81 -39.10
N VAL A 36 37.73 -8.36 -39.69
CA VAL A 36 37.32 -6.96 -39.67
C VAL A 36 36.04 -6.82 -38.85
N TYR A 37 36.08 -5.87 -37.90
CA TYR A 37 34.95 -5.49 -37.08
C TYR A 37 34.66 -4.01 -37.34
N GLU A 38 33.47 -3.70 -37.84
CA GLU A 38 33.14 -2.34 -38.30
C GLU A 38 31.74 -1.94 -37.80
N GLY A 39 31.63 -0.71 -37.31
CA GLY A 39 30.39 -0.10 -36.85
C GLY A 39 30.65 1.04 -35.88
N GLU A 40 29.60 1.83 -35.57
CA GLU A 40 29.64 2.97 -34.63
C GLU A 40 30.83 3.96 -34.95
N GLY A 41 31.21 4.07 -36.23
CA GLY A 41 32.32 4.94 -36.67
C GLY A 41 33.70 4.36 -36.40
N VAL A 42 33.83 3.11 -36.01
CA VAL A 42 35.10 2.44 -35.71
C VAL A 42 35.30 1.25 -36.63
N ARG A 43 36.55 1.01 -37.01
CA ARG A 43 36.98 -0.17 -37.77
C ARG A 43 38.20 -0.79 -37.07
N LEU A 44 38.06 -2.01 -36.59
CA LEU A 44 39.12 -2.77 -35.95
C LEU A 44 39.50 -3.94 -36.85
N VAL A 45 40.82 -4.18 -37.02
CA VAL A 45 41.34 -5.23 -37.89
C VAL A 45 42.28 -6.14 -37.08
N PHE A 46 42.03 -7.45 -37.13
CA PHE A 46 42.91 -8.45 -36.53
C PHE A 46 43.36 -9.41 -37.61
N VAL A 47 44.64 -9.71 -37.66
CA VAL A 47 45.23 -10.67 -38.64
C VAL A 47 45.64 -11.92 -37.87
N PRO A 48 44.96 -13.08 -38.06
CA PRO A 48 45.32 -14.35 -37.40
C PRO A 48 46.80 -14.71 -37.63
N GLY A 49 47.49 -14.98 -36.52
CA GLY A 49 48.95 -15.26 -36.54
C GLY A 49 49.88 -14.03 -36.56
N VAL A 50 49.32 -12.83 -36.71
CA VAL A 50 50.07 -11.58 -36.67
C VAL A 50 49.68 -10.70 -35.51
N GLY A 51 48.37 -10.50 -35.27
CA GLY A 51 47.84 -9.64 -34.18
C GLY A 51 46.94 -8.53 -34.71
N TRP A 52 46.66 -7.54 -33.83
CA TRP A 52 45.89 -6.34 -34.17
C TRP A 52 46.68 -5.44 -35.18
N ALA A 53 45.95 -4.84 -36.08
CA ALA A 53 46.56 -3.94 -37.09
C ALA A 53 47.03 -2.61 -36.48
N GLU A 54 46.50 -2.22 -35.30
CA GLU A 54 46.90 -1.02 -34.56
C GLU A 54 47.61 -1.38 -33.25
N PRO A 55 48.64 -0.63 -32.82
CA PRO A 55 49.36 -0.85 -31.58
C PRO A 55 48.46 -0.62 -30.33
N PRO A 56 48.70 -1.35 -29.26
CA PRO A 56 49.71 -2.39 -29.04
C PRO A 56 49.34 -3.73 -29.68
N LEU A 57 50.33 -4.38 -30.32
CA LEU A 57 50.11 -5.61 -31.14
C LEU A 57 49.97 -6.88 -30.30
N ASP A 58 50.38 -6.89 -29.04
CA ASP A 58 50.39 -8.01 -28.08
C ASP A 58 49.13 -8.14 -27.24
N LEU A 59 48.06 -7.45 -27.65
CA LEU A 59 46.77 -7.53 -26.98
C LEU A 59 46.10 -8.90 -27.17
N PRO A 60 45.20 -9.28 -26.24
CA PRO A 60 44.42 -10.50 -26.38
C PRO A 60 43.73 -10.63 -27.72
N ALA A 61 43.86 -11.81 -28.34
CA ALA A 61 43.26 -12.10 -29.64
C ALA A 61 41.73 -12.31 -29.57
N PRO A 62 40.99 -11.90 -30.60
CA PRO A 62 39.59 -12.25 -30.73
C PRO A 62 39.38 -13.72 -31.09
N GLU A 63 38.17 -14.21 -30.89
CA GLU A 63 37.73 -15.55 -31.30
C GLU A 63 36.55 -15.42 -32.27
N GLY A 64 36.89 -15.31 -33.59
CA GLY A 64 35.88 -15.05 -34.62
C GLY A 64 35.06 -13.80 -34.35
N GLU A 65 33.74 -13.93 -34.16
CA GLU A 65 32.83 -12.81 -33.87
C GLU A 65 32.96 -12.25 -32.44
N ARG A 66 33.83 -12.81 -31.59
CA ARG A 66 33.96 -12.41 -30.18
C ARG A 66 35.25 -11.65 -29.94
N LEU A 67 35.13 -10.45 -29.36
CA LEU A 67 36.23 -9.59 -29.05
C LEU A 67 36.51 -9.54 -27.53
N PRO A 68 37.79 -9.57 -27.14
CA PRO A 68 38.19 -9.43 -25.76
C PRO A 68 37.99 -7.99 -25.27
N LEU A 69 37.26 -7.83 -24.16
CA LEU A 69 36.95 -6.52 -23.55
C LEU A 69 38.23 -5.73 -23.25
N GLU A 70 39.27 -6.38 -22.73
CA GLU A 70 40.52 -5.71 -22.35
C GLU A 70 41.29 -5.23 -23.58
N ALA A 71 41.26 -5.93 -24.70
CA ALA A 71 41.84 -5.46 -25.95
C ALA A 71 41.10 -4.20 -26.44
N LEU A 72 39.78 -4.19 -26.39
CA LEU A 72 38.98 -3.03 -26.78
C LEU A 72 39.26 -1.77 -25.94
N LYS A 73 39.46 -1.98 -24.62
CA LYS A 73 39.87 -0.88 -23.71
C LYS A 73 41.24 -0.34 -24.09
N ALA A 74 42.21 -1.22 -24.34
CA ALA A 74 43.58 -0.85 -24.67
C ALA A 74 43.69 -0.17 -26.07
N LEU A 75 42.84 -0.59 -27.01
CA LEU A 75 42.72 0.06 -28.33
C LEU A 75 41.96 1.40 -28.29
N GLY A 76 41.50 1.84 -27.12
CA GLY A 76 40.76 3.08 -26.99
C GLY A 76 39.38 3.08 -27.64
N TYR A 77 38.79 1.91 -27.83
CA TYR A 77 37.44 1.78 -28.38
C TYR A 77 36.40 2.54 -27.53
N PHE A 78 36.52 2.48 -26.22
CA PHE A 78 35.61 3.18 -25.30
C PHE A 78 36.17 4.57 -24.95
N GLN A 79 35.35 5.59 -25.14
CA GLN A 79 35.67 6.99 -24.89
C GLN A 79 35.08 7.51 -23.56
N VAL A 80 34.45 6.64 -22.80
CA VAL A 80 33.78 6.98 -21.55
C VAL A 80 34.35 6.17 -20.37
N PRO A 81 34.27 6.71 -19.13
CA PRO A 81 34.78 6.00 -17.97
C PRO A 81 33.93 4.77 -17.66
N GLU A 82 34.58 3.76 -17.07
CA GLU A 82 33.90 2.55 -16.61
C GLU A 82 33.24 2.78 -15.26
N ALA A 83 32.01 2.23 -15.11
CA ALA A 83 31.23 2.22 -13.87
C ALA A 83 31.14 0.80 -13.32
N GLY A 84 31.31 0.65 -12.01
CA GLY A 84 30.96 -0.59 -11.31
C GLY A 84 29.45 -0.81 -11.31
N VAL A 85 28.99 -2.07 -11.37
CA VAL A 85 27.56 -2.38 -11.40
C VAL A 85 27.19 -3.27 -10.21
N ARG A 86 26.16 -2.89 -9.47
CA ARG A 86 25.57 -3.69 -8.40
C ARG A 86 24.06 -3.80 -8.58
N PHE A 87 23.50 -4.92 -8.11
CA PHE A 87 22.09 -5.20 -8.18
C PHE A 87 21.49 -5.39 -6.79
N GLY A 88 20.24 -4.99 -6.62
CA GLY A 88 19.49 -5.13 -5.38
C GLY A 88 18.02 -4.85 -5.59
N GLY A 89 17.31 -4.55 -4.50
CA GLY A 89 15.90 -4.19 -4.52
C GLY A 89 15.16 -4.80 -3.36
N GLN A 90 13.93 -4.32 -3.15
CA GLN A 90 13.01 -4.84 -2.17
C GLN A 90 11.60 -4.88 -2.78
N GLY A 91 10.82 -5.91 -2.42
CA GLY A 91 9.47 -6.08 -2.91
C GLY A 91 9.41 -6.21 -4.43
N ARG A 92 8.72 -5.27 -5.10
CA ARG A 92 8.57 -5.24 -6.57
C ARG A 92 9.57 -4.32 -7.27
N THR A 93 10.52 -3.76 -6.55
CA THR A 93 11.55 -2.89 -7.09
C THR A 93 12.82 -3.68 -7.36
N PHE A 94 13.28 -3.67 -8.60
CA PHE A 94 14.61 -4.13 -8.97
C PHE A 94 15.51 -2.91 -9.14
N ARG A 95 16.63 -2.87 -8.41
CA ARG A 95 17.55 -1.74 -8.39
C ARG A 95 18.85 -2.09 -9.06
N VAL A 96 19.29 -1.21 -9.96
CA VAL A 96 20.63 -1.20 -10.53
C VAL A 96 21.36 0.02 -9.98
N VAL A 97 22.55 -0.19 -9.44
CA VAL A 97 23.43 0.88 -8.98
C VAL A 97 24.70 0.87 -9.81
N LEU A 98 25.00 1.99 -10.45
CA LEU A 98 26.27 2.23 -11.10
C LEU A 98 27.15 3.03 -10.14
N ASP A 99 28.27 2.45 -9.71
CA ASP A 99 29.29 3.13 -8.93
C ASP A 99 30.18 3.89 -9.92
N LEU A 100 30.16 5.21 -9.82
CA LEU A 100 30.82 6.09 -10.80
C LEU A 100 32.22 6.51 -10.29
N PRO A 101 33.22 6.57 -11.17
CA PRO A 101 34.55 7.08 -10.80
C PRO A 101 34.53 8.58 -10.45
N ALA A 102 33.60 9.33 -11.05
CA ALA A 102 33.31 10.72 -10.77
C ALA A 102 31.89 11.05 -11.20
N LEU A 103 31.29 12.12 -10.65
CA LEU A 103 30.05 12.67 -11.23
C LEU A 103 30.33 13.21 -12.62
N HIS A 104 29.70 12.61 -13.61
CA HIS A 104 29.88 13.05 -15.00
C HIS A 104 28.80 14.08 -15.36
N PRO A 105 29.13 15.14 -16.11
CA PRO A 105 28.16 16.17 -16.48
C PRO A 105 27.08 15.72 -17.48
N GLY A 106 27.17 14.50 -18.02
CA GLY A 106 26.19 13.96 -18.95
C GLY A 106 24.96 13.38 -18.22
N SER A 107 23.77 13.85 -18.57
CA SER A 107 22.53 13.19 -18.17
C SER A 107 22.27 11.98 -19.07
N PRO A 108 21.77 10.85 -18.53
CA PRO A 108 21.32 9.75 -19.37
C PRO A 108 20.24 10.21 -20.35
N GLU A 109 20.33 9.77 -21.60
CA GLU A 109 19.26 9.97 -22.57
C GLU A 109 18.21 8.89 -22.40
N GLU A 110 16.95 9.27 -22.45
CA GLU A 110 15.82 8.40 -22.12
C GLU A 110 14.81 8.32 -23.26
N GLY A 111 14.40 7.10 -23.58
CA GLY A 111 13.26 6.83 -24.46
C GLY A 111 12.27 5.93 -23.74
N VAL A 112 11.00 6.36 -23.60
CA VAL A 112 10.00 5.65 -22.78
C VAL A 112 8.81 5.20 -23.60
N GLY A 113 8.55 3.89 -23.58
CA GLY A 113 7.30 3.26 -24.00
C GLY A 113 6.54 2.65 -22.82
N LYS A 114 5.33 2.14 -23.05
CA LYS A 114 4.56 1.49 -21.98
C LYS A 114 5.22 0.21 -21.46
N GLU A 115 5.78 -0.57 -22.36
CA GLU A 115 6.41 -1.88 -22.09
C GLU A 115 7.92 -1.90 -22.34
N GLU A 116 8.49 -0.76 -22.75
CA GLU A 116 9.89 -0.64 -23.12
C GLU A 116 10.49 0.67 -22.60
N VAL A 117 11.70 0.57 -22.08
CA VAL A 117 12.53 1.72 -21.66
C VAL A 117 13.89 1.59 -22.33
N ARG A 118 14.36 2.66 -22.97
CA ARG A 118 15.69 2.77 -23.57
C ARG A 118 16.48 3.83 -22.81
N LEU A 119 17.65 3.46 -22.35
CA LEU A 119 18.56 4.34 -21.64
C LEU A 119 19.90 4.35 -22.38
N HIS A 120 20.46 5.52 -22.60
CA HIS A 120 21.86 5.69 -22.98
C HIS A 120 22.62 6.26 -21.79
N LEU A 121 23.50 5.44 -21.21
CA LEU A 121 24.30 5.78 -20.04
C LEU A 121 25.68 6.24 -20.53
N PRO A 122 26.15 7.45 -20.18
CA PRO A 122 27.45 7.98 -20.60
C PRO A 122 28.59 7.33 -19.80
N TYR A 123 28.52 6.02 -19.61
CA TYR A 123 29.49 5.20 -18.88
C TYR A 123 29.59 3.83 -19.52
N LEU A 124 30.77 3.23 -19.48
CA LEU A 124 30.96 1.82 -19.80
C LEU A 124 30.52 0.99 -18.60
N ALA A 125 29.48 0.17 -18.75
CA ALA A 125 28.89 -0.63 -17.68
C ALA A 125 28.78 -2.12 -18.05
N PRO A 126 29.89 -2.86 -18.21
CA PRO A 126 29.90 -4.25 -18.67
C PRO A 126 29.21 -5.21 -17.68
N GLY A 127 29.17 -4.87 -16.40
CA GLY A 127 28.44 -5.64 -15.39
C GLY A 127 26.94 -5.77 -15.67
N LEU A 128 26.34 -4.89 -16.49
CA LEU A 128 24.95 -5.00 -16.90
C LEU A 128 24.67 -6.24 -17.78
N LEU A 129 25.68 -6.78 -18.48
CA LEU A 129 25.57 -8.01 -19.28
C LEU A 129 25.23 -9.23 -18.43
N GLN A 130 25.53 -9.19 -17.13
CA GLN A 130 25.29 -10.27 -16.17
C GLN A 130 24.11 -9.95 -15.23
N ALA A 131 23.27 -8.95 -15.58
CA ALA A 131 22.17 -8.52 -14.73
C ALA A 131 21.15 -9.67 -14.53
N PRO A 132 20.81 -9.99 -13.26
CA PRO A 132 19.82 -11.00 -12.93
C PRO A 132 18.40 -10.43 -13.07
N TRP A 133 17.99 -10.12 -14.31
CA TRP A 133 16.70 -9.49 -14.58
C TRP A 133 15.55 -10.30 -13.95
N PRO A 134 14.60 -9.64 -13.27
CA PRO A 134 13.47 -10.32 -12.66
C PRO A 134 12.56 -10.94 -13.74
N ARG A 135 11.80 -11.96 -13.35
CA ARG A 135 10.86 -12.64 -14.26
C ARG A 135 9.90 -11.63 -14.90
N GLY A 136 9.78 -11.68 -16.22
CA GLY A 136 8.92 -10.77 -17.00
C GLY A 136 9.63 -9.49 -17.46
N LEU A 137 10.88 -9.28 -17.09
CA LEU A 137 11.74 -8.19 -17.60
C LEU A 137 12.90 -8.81 -18.37
N SER A 138 13.21 -8.29 -19.55
CA SER A 138 14.42 -8.59 -20.30
C SER A 138 15.22 -7.30 -20.53
N GLY A 139 16.55 -7.43 -20.48
CA GLY A 139 17.47 -6.33 -20.76
C GLY A 139 18.42 -6.69 -21.88
N GLU A 140 18.45 -5.89 -22.92
CA GLU A 140 19.48 -5.92 -23.98
C GLU A 140 20.51 -4.83 -23.66
N VAL A 141 21.77 -5.21 -23.60
CA VAL A 141 22.89 -4.30 -23.27
C VAL A 141 23.82 -4.23 -24.47
N ARG A 142 24.14 -3.02 -24.93
CA ARG A 142 25.18 -2.74 -25.91
C ARG A 142 26.23 -1.81 -25.33
N LEU A 143 27.48 -2.19 -25.45
CA LEU A 143 28.63 -1.39 -25.02
C LEU A 143 29.20 -0.65 -26.24
N LEU A 144 28.93 0.64 -26.29
CA LEU A 144 29.29 1.50 -27.42
C LEU A 144 30.48 2.40 -27.07
N PRO A 145 31.19 3.00 -28.06
CA PRO A 145 32.29 3.93 -27.80
C PRO A 145 31.93 5.05 -26.83
N GLN A 146 30.71 5.56 -26.89
CA GLN A 146 30.24 6.73 -26.13
C GLN A 146 29.41 6.36 -24.91
N GLY A 147 29.30 5.06 -24.53
CA GLY A 147 28.56 4.65 -23.37
C GLY A 147 27.89 3.29 -23.49
N THR A 148 26.97 3.03 -22.56
CA THR A 148 26.19 1.79 -22.55
C THR A 148 24.74 2.10 -22.93
N ARG A 149 24.24 1.41 -23.96
CA ARG A 149 22.82 1.43 -24.31
C ARG A 149 22.14 0.25 -23.64
N LEU A 150 21.14 0.53 -22.82
CA LEU A 150 20.30 -0.44 -22.12
C LEU A 150 18.88 -0.36 -22.66
N THR A 151 18.37 -1.44 -23.24
CA THR A 151 16.97 -1.56 -23.65
C THR A 151 16.29 -2.58 -22.76
N LEU A 152 15.29 -2.14 -22.01
CA LEU A 152 14.51 -2.95 -21.10
C LEU A 152 13.13 -3.19 -21.70
N LYS A 153 12.67 -4.45 -21.72
CA LYS A 153 11.35 -4.85 -22.24
C LYS A 153 10.59 -5.66 -21.21
N ALA A 154 9.32 -5.31 -21.01
CA ALA A 154 8.41 -5.97 -20.09
C ALA A 154 7.06 -6.28 -20.77
N PRO A 155 7.00 -7.26 -21.69
CA PRO A 155 5.80 -7.60 -22.43
C PRO A 155 4.61 -7.92 -21.51
N GLY A 156 3.46 -7.31 -21.76
CA GLY A 156 2.23 -7.50 -20.99
C GLY A 156 2.23 -6.85 -19.59
N SER A 157 3.22 -6.00 -19.31
CA SER A 157 3.33 -5.26 -18.04
C SER A 157 3.63 -3.79 -18.31
N LEU A 158 3.23 -2.91 -17.38
CA LEU A 158 3.71 -1.53 -17.40
C LEU A 158 5.09 -1.49 -16.75
N LEU A 159 6.08 -0.98 -17.49
CA LEU A 159 7.40 -0.72 -16.94
C LEU A 159 7.48 0.74 -16.50
N ARG A 160 7.77 0.95 -15.23
CA ARG A 160 8.07 2.26 -14.66
C ARG A 160 9.48 2.25 -14.11
N TYR A 161 10.17 3.36 -14.21
CA TYR A 161 11.51 3.49 -13.65
C TYR A 161 11.70 4.87 -13.01
N ARG A 162 12.68 4.92 -12.14
CA ARG A 162 13.19 6.15 -11.55
C ARG A 162 14.71 6.13 -11.67
N LEU A 163 15.27 7.17 -12.29
CA LEU A 163 16.70 7.36 -12.42
C LEU A 163 17.10 8.57 -11.56
N PHE A 164 18.11 8.41 -10.71
CA PHE A 164 18.60 9.49 -9.85
C PHE A 164 20.05 9.28 -9.46
N SER A 165 20.75 10.37 -9.15
CA SER A 165 22.14 10.38 -8.73
C SER A 165 22.28 10.53 -7.22
N LEU A 166 23.35 9.95 -6.67
CA LEU A 166 23.83 10.15 -5.30
C LEU A 166 25.26 10.66 -5.37
N GLU A 167 25.64 11.60 -4.49
CA GLU A 167 26.92 12.31 -4.61
C GLU A 167 28.07 11.68 -3.82
N ASN A 168 27.80 11.07 -2.66
CA ASN A 168 28.83 10.59 -1.75
C ASN A 168 28.62 9.12 -1.33
N PRO A 169 29.32 8.15 -1.94
CA PRO A 169 30.13 8.24 -3.16
C PRO A 169 29.26 8.46 -4.42
N PRO A 170 29.85 8.93 -5.54
CA PRO A 170 29.13 9.15 -6.78
C PRO A 170 28.48 7.87 -7.30
N ARG A 171 27.15 7.91 -7.52
CA ARG A 171 26.38 6.76 -8.00
C ARG A 171 25.24 7.23 -8.88
N LEU A 172 24.92 6.44 -9.89
CA LEU A 172 23.67 6.53 -10.62
C LEU A 172 22.80 5.34 -10.24
N VAL A 173 21.58 5.59 -9.82
CA VAL A 173 20.65 4.56 -9.34
C VAL A 173 19.45 4.49 -10.29
N LEU A 174 19.18 3.28 -10.79
CA LEU A 174 18.02 2.97 -11.61
C LEU A 174 17.11 2.00 -10.82
N ASP A 175 15.94 2.49 -10.41
CA ASP A 175 14.88 1.68 -9.84
C ASP A 175 13.87 1.30 -10.91
N LEU A 176 13.64 0.01 -11.07
CA LEU A 176 12.71 -0.56 -12.05
C LEU A 176 11.51 -1.19 -11.34
N HIS A 177 10.31 -0.84 -11.79
CA HIS A 177 9.06 -1.36 -11.26
C HIS A 177 8.27 -2.04 -12.39
N LEU A 178 8.03 -3.35 -12.25
CA LEU A 178 7.13 -4.11 -13.11
C LEU A 178 5.72 -4.03 -12.52
N LEU A 179 4.81 -3.37 -13.23
CA LEU A 179 3.45 -3.15 -12.78
C LEU A 179 2.48 -3.94 -13.67
N LEU A 180 1.51 -4.60 -13.03
CA LEU A 180 0.37 -5.13 -13.77
C LEU A 180 -0.41 -3.97 -14.40
N PRO A 181 -1.00 -4.14 -15.61
CA PRO A 181 -1.81 -3.10 -16.23
C PRO A 181 -2.91 -2.60 -15.30
N GLU A 182 -3.21 -1.29 -15.36
CA GLU A 182 -4.38 -0.74 -14.70
C GLU A 182 -5.66 -1.26 -15.35
N VAL A 183 -6.71 -1.39 -14.55
CA VAL A 183 -8.01 -1.89 -14.99
C VAL A 183 -9.06 -0.81 -14.76
N GLU A 184 -9.98 -0.66 -15.70
CA GLU A 184 -11.18 0.15 -15.51
C GLU A 184 -12.39 -0.59 -16.09
N GLU A 185 -13.47 -0.69 -15.30
CA GLU A 185 -14.71 -1.38 -15.64
C GLU A 185 -15.89 -0.51 -15.20
N ALA A 186 -16.76 -0.13 -16.13
CA ALA A 186 -17.99 0.58 -15.82
C ALA A 186 -18.99 -0.34 -15.10
N LEU A 187 -19.48 0.07 -13.95
CA LEU A 187 -20.45 -0.68 -13.15
C LEU A 187 -21.89 -0.17 -13.34
N ALA A 188 -22.04 1.14 -13.37
CA ALA A 188 -23.27 1.88 -13.61
C ALA A 188 -22.93 3.31 -14.08
N PRO A 189 -23.89 4.13 -14.55
CA PRO A 189 -23.64 5.53 -14.87
C PRO A 189 -23.03 6.28 -13.66
N GLY A 190 -21.80 6.84 -13.85
CA GLY A 190 -21.04 7.54 -12.82
C GLY A 190 -20.42 6.63 -11.73
N VAL A 191 -20.40 5.31 -11.93
CA VAL A 191 -19.77 4.35 -11.02
C VAL A 191 -18.88 3.40 -11.81
N ARG A 192 -17.61 3.29 -11.40
CA ARG A 192 -16.62 2.41 -12.03
C ARG A 192 -15.74 1.68 -11.01
N TYR A 193 -15.35 0.48 -11.35
CA TYR A 193 -14.28 -0.25 -10.66
C TYR A 193 -12.95 0.07 -11.33
N ARG A 194 -11.89 0.24 -10.53
CA ARG A 194 -10.55 0.53 -11.02
C ARG A 194 -9.48 -0.25 -10.23
N GLU A 195 -8.45 -0.66 -10.93
CA GLU A 195 -7.20 -1.11 -10.32
C GLU A 195 -6.11 -0.15 -10.76
N VAL A 196 -5.53 0.59 -9.83
CA VAL A 196 -4.58 1.68 -10.10
C VAL A 196 -3.32 1.56 -9.25
N HIS A 197 -2.28 2.29 -9.63
CA HIS A 197 -1.05 2.39 -8.85
C HIS A 197 -0.89 3.79 -8.29
N ALA A 198 -0.64 3.87 -6.98
CA ALA A 198 -0.13 5.07 -6.32
C ALA A 198 1.38 4.92 -6.07
N PHE A 199 2.15 5.99 -6.23
CA PHE A 199 3.60 5.99 -6.03
C PHE A 199 3.98 6.70 -4.73
N THR A 200 4.65 5.96 -3.76
CA THR A 200 4.88 6.45 -2.39
C THR A 200 6.15 5.91 -1.67
N PRO A 201 7.33 6.10 -2.08
CA PRO A 201 7.93 6.21 -3.41
C PRO A 201 7.77 4.95 -4.26
N GLU A 202 7.52 3.78 -3.63
CA GLU A 202 7.27 2.53 -4.34
C GLU A 202 5.82 2.45 -4.83
N PRO A 203 5.56 1.72 -5.92
CA PRO A 203 4.20 1.54 -6.41
C PRO A 203 3.36 0.71 -5.42
N LEU A 204 2.18 1.23 -5.10
CA LEU A 204 1.15 0.58 -4.30
C LEU A 204 -0.08 0.34 -5.17
N ARG A 205 -0.47 -0.92 -5.36
CA ARG A 205 -1.69 -1.25 -6.11
C ARG A 205 -2.91 -1.10 -5.22
N LEU A 206 -3.91 -0.41 -5.76
CA LEU A 206 -5.20 -0.17 -5.13
C LEU A 206 -6.32 -0.73 -5.99
N TYR A 207 -7.28 -1.36 -5.34
CA TYR A 207 -8.52 -1.89 -5.90
C TYR A 207 -9.64 -1.01 -5.38
N LEU A 208 -10.28 -0.23 -6.25
CA LEU A 208 -11.24 0.75 -5.80
C LEU A 208 -12.50 0.80 -6.68
N VAL A 209 -13.62 1.13 -6.05
CA VAL A 209 -14.82 1.59 -6.73
C VAL A 209 -14.91 3.09 -6.55
N GLU A 210 -14.92 3.81 -7.68
CA GLU A 210 -15.12 5.25 -7.76
C GLU A 210 -16.55 5.55 -8.13
N ALA A 211 -17.20 6.43 -7.36
CA ALA A 211 -18.58 6.83 -7.60
C ALA A 211 -18.72 8.36 -7.56
N GLU A 212 -19.29 8.93 -8.63
CA GLU A 212 -19.76 10.31 -8.67
C GLU A 212 -21.19 10.42 -8.12
N ARG A 213 -21.93 9.33 -8.20
CA ARG A 213 -23.32 9.19 -7.77
C ARG A 213 -23.54 7.83 -7.14
N GLY A 214 -24.50 7.73 -6.26
CA GLY A 214 -24.88 6.49 -5.63
C GLY A 214 -25.29 6.69 -4.18
N ARG A 215 -26.01 5.70 -3.64
CA ARG A 215 -26.45 5.71 -2.25
C ARG A 215 -25.52 4.85 -1.42
N LEU A 216 -24.73 5.49 -0.54
CA LEU A 216 -23.87 4.81 0.43
C LEU A 216 -24.65 4.53 1.71
N LEU A 217 -24.65 3.28 2.16
CA LEU A 217 -25.31 2.85 3.39
C LEU A 217 -24.34 2.06 4.27
N PRO A 218 -24.36 2.26 5.60
CA PRO A 218 -23.79 1.29 6.52
C PRO A 218 -24.76 0.13 6.62
N VAL A 219 -24.25 -1.09 6.52
CA VAL A 219 -25.05 -2.32 6.55
C VAL A 219 -24.45 -3.33 7.53
N GLY A 220 -25.28 -4.22 8.05
CA GLY A 220 -24.85 -5.27 8.96
C GLY A 220 -25.82 -5.48 10.11
N THR A 221 -25.41 -6.32 11.06
CA THR A 221 -26.19 -6.62 12.29
C THR A 221 -25.23 -6.88 13.43
N PRO A 222 -25.30 -6.16 14.55
CA PRO A 222 -24.49 -6.43 15.73
C PRO A 222 -24.57 -7.90 16.16
N LEU A 223 -23.45 -8.44 16.63
CA LEU A 223 -23.28 -9.83 17.09
C LEU A 223 -23.45 -10.91 16.00
N ARG A 224 -23.78 -10.53 14.78
CA ARG A 224 -23.85 -11.43 13.62
C ARG A 224 -22.77 -11.11 12.62
N ARG A 225 -22.09 -12.12 12.11
CA ARG A 225 -21.03 -11.98 11.11
C ARG A 225 -21.46 -12.63 9.81
N ALA A 226 -21.28 -11.91 8.70
CA ALA A 226 -21.52 -12.43 7.37
C ALA A 226 -20.44 -11.89 6.40
N LEU A 227 -20.32 -12.46 5.21
CA LEU A 227 -19.46 -11.88 4.19
C LEU A 227 -20.05 -10.53 3.76
N PRO A 228 -19.22 -9.52 3.45
CA PRO A 228 -19.73 -8.21 3.05
C PRO A 228 -20.78 -8.27 1.94
N ARG A 229 -20.63 -9.14 0.94
CA ARG A 229 -21.62 -9.32 -0.15
C ARG A 229 -22.99 -9.77 0.35
N ASP A 230 -23.02 -10.56 1.42
CA ASP A 230 -24.26 -11.13 1.95
C ASP A 230 -25.00 -10.15 2.88
N LEU A 231 -24.28 -9.09 3.36
CA LEU A 231 -24.87 -7.99 4.13
C LEU A 231 -25.65 -6.99 3.25
N ALA A 232 -25.37 -6.94 1.95
CA ALA A 232 -25.98 -5.98 1.03
C ALA A 232 -26.27 -6.61 -0.34
N PRO A 233 -27.24 -7.51 -0.45
CA PRO A 233 -27.66 -8.06 -1.74
C PRO A 233 -28.06 -6.94 -2.71
N GLY A 234 -27.58 -7.00 -3.96
CA GLY A 234 -27.88 -6.01 -5.00
C GLY A 234 -27.03 -4.74 -4.97
N ALA A 235 -26.12 -4.58 -4.01
CA ALA A 235 -25.18 -3.46 -4.03
C ALA A 235 -24.20 -3.58 -5.20
N LEU A 236 -23.82 -2.44 -5.79
CA LEU A 236 -22.77 -2.37 -6.82
C LEU A 236 -21.39 -2.69 -6.22
N ALA A 237 -21.15 -2.19 -5.01
CA ALA A 237 -19.93 -2.46 -4.26
C ALA A 237 -20.20 -2.56 -2.76
N VAL A 238 -19.43 -3.42 -2.08
CA VAL A 238 -19.46 -3.56 -0.62
C VAL A 238 -18.03 -3.63 -0.11
N LEU A 239 -17.68 -2.68 0.75
CA LEU A 239 -16.43 -2.63 1.50
C LEU A 239 -16.71 -3.06 2.93
N ASN A 240 -15.82 -3.84 3.56
CA ASN A 240 -15.93 -4.11 5.00
C ASN A 240 -15.97 -2.81 5.82
N GLY A 241 -16.64 -2.88 6.98
CA GLY A 241 -16.87 -1.70 7.82
C GLY A 241 -15.83 -1.49 8.91
N GLY A 242 -16.33 -1.02 10.08
CA GLY A 242 -15.53 -0.71 11.26
C GLY A 242 -15.03 -1.94 12.01
N TYR A 243 -14.33 -1.66 13.11
CA TYR A 243 -13.75 -2.69 13.97
C TYR A 243 -14.83 -3.46 14.77
N PHE A 244 -14.52 -4.69 15.10
CA PHE A 244 -15.36 -5.54 15.93
C PHE A 244 -14.52 -6.57 16.71
N ASP A 245 -15.06 -7.11 17.80
CA ASP A 245 -14.46 -8.27 18.48
C ASP A 245 -14.71 -9.53 17.64
N PRO A 246 -13.67 -10.17 17.08
CA PRO A 246 -13.84 -11.34 16.21
C PRO A 246 -14.41 -12.57 16.93
N ARG A 247 -14.39 -12.62 18.27
CA ARG A 247 -14.95 -13.73 19.06
C ARG A 247 -16.45 -13.58 19.25
N THR A 248 -16.90 -12.37 19.49
CA THR A 248 -18.30 -12.10 19.91
C THR A 248 -19.14 -11.46 18.82
N GLY A 249 -18.50 -10.81 17.83
CA GLY A 249 -19.19 -9.98 16.83
C GLY A 249 -19.67 -8.65 17.40
N THR A 250 -19.16 -8.21 18.56
CA THR A 250 -19.49 -6.90 19.12
C THR A 250 -18.82 -5.79 18.31
N PRO A 251 -19.57 -4.80 17.78
CA PRO A 251 -18.99 -3.64 17.13
C PRO A 251 -18.12 -2.84 18.12
N ILE A 252 -16.96 -2.36 17.66
CA ILE A 252 -16.05 -1.49 18.42
C ILE A 252 -16.00 -0.14 17.73
N GLY A 253 -16.86 0.80 18.14
CA GLY A 253 -16.95 2.13 17.56
C GLY A 253 -18.37 2.53 17.21
N LEU A 254 -18.51 3.81 16.83
CA LEU A 254 -19.79 4.40 16.47
C LEU A 254 -20.37 3.76 15.21
N TRP A 255 -21.63 3.38 15.30
CA TRP A 255 -22.45 3.03 14.14
C TRP A 255 -23.84 3.65 14.30
N VAL A 256 -24.20 4.49 13.35
CA VAL A 256 -25.55 5.09 13.25
C VAL A 256 -26.16 4.68 11.91
N GLN A 257 -27.39 4.20 11.97
CA GLN A 257 -28.15 3.81 10.81
C GLN A 257 -29.56 4.41 10.86
N ASP A 258 -29.91 5.16 9.82
CA ASP A 258 -31.20 5.88 9.74
C ASP A 258 -31.49 6.77 10.98
N GLY A 259 -30.44 7.41 11.51
CA GLY A 259 -30.52 8.28 12.70
C GLY A 259 -30.55 7.52 14.04
N VAL A 260 -30.56 6.18 14.01
CA VAL A 260 -30.55 5.34 15.22
C VAL A 260 -29.12 4.92 15.55
N THR A 261 -28.70 5.14 16.80
CA THR A 261 -27.42 4.66 17.32
C THR A 261 -27.46 3.14 17.50
N VAL A 262 -26.69 2.42 16.67
CA VAL A 262 -26.55 0.96 16.71
C VAL A 262 -25.42 0.53 17.66
N SER A 263 -24.30 1.26 17.63
CA SER A 263 -23.22 1.13 18.60
C SER A 263 -22.58 2.48 18.90
N TYR A 264 -21.84 2.57 20.00
CA TYR A 264 -21.37 3.81 20.61
C TYR A 264 -19.91 4.10 20.24
N PRO A 265 -19.48 5.39 20.20
CA PRO A 265 -18.13 5.76 19.84
C PRO A 265 -17.08 5.13 20.76
N PHE A 266 -15.91 4.85 20.18
CA PHE A 266 -14.74 4.32 20.88
C PHE A 266 -13.54 5.29 20.85
N GLY A 267 -13.75 6.55 20.43
CA GLY A 267 -12.75 7.60 20.42
C GLY A 267 -11.84 7.56 19.19
N ARG A 268 -12.35 7.13 18.06
CA ARG A 268 -11.66 7.11 16.77
C ARG A 268 -12.40 7.96 15.75
N ALA A 269 -11.75 8.28 14.65
CA ALA A 269 -12.40 9.00 13.57
C ALA A 269 -13.52 8.18 12.93
N ALA A 270 -14.59 8.86 12.56
CA ALA A 270 -15.77 8.29 11.90
C ALA A 270 -16.08 9.02 10.60
N LEU A 271 -16.61 8.28 9.64
CA LEU A 271 -17.38 8.83 8.54
C LEU A 271 -18.80 9.08 9.03
N MET A 272 -19.32 10.30 8.90
CA MET A 272 -20.68 10.70 9.23
C MET A 272 -21.31 11.34 8.00
N TRP A 273 -22.52 10.91 7.60
CA TRP A 273 -23.12 11.44 6.37
C TRP A 273 -24.66 11.39 6.36
N ASP A 274 -25.21 12.14 5.47
CA ASP A 274 -26.58 12.10 5.01
C ASP A 274 -26.61 12.24 3.48
N GLU A 275 -27.76 12.56 2.92
CA GLU A 275 -27.92 12.72 1.45
C GLU A 275 -27.10 13.89 0.87
N PHE A 276 -26.72 14.87 1.70
CA PHE A 276 -26.15 16.15 1.25
C PHE A 276 -24.74 16.40 1.77
N ARG A 277 -24.32 15.73 2.86
CA ARG A 277 -23.09 16.03 3.58
C ARG A 277 -22.29 14.77 3.87
N PHE A 278 -20.99 14.89 3.67
CA PHE A 278 -20.00 13.93 4.18
C PHE A 278 -19.07 14.67 5.15
N PHE A 279 -18.92 14.13 6.34
CA PHE A 279 -18.02 14.66 7.34
C PHE A 279 -17.09 13.56 7.84
N LEU A 280 -15.84 13.94 8.12
CA LEU A 280 -14.82 13.04 8.62
C LEU A 280 -14.11 13.66 9.82
N GLY A 281 -14.03 12.91 10.92
CA GLY A 281 -13.33 13.33 12.13
C GLY A 281 -13.81 12.58 13.37
N LEU A 282 -13.34 13.01 14.52
CA LEU A 282 -13.82 12.51 15.80
C LEU A 282 -15.29 12.92 16.01
N PRO A 283 -16.20 11.97 16.25
CA PRO A 283 -17.61 12.28 16.45
C PRO A 283 -17.81 13.03 17.77
N ARG A 284 -18.60 14.10 17.72
CA ARG A 284 -19.20 14.67 18.93
C ARG A 284 -20.45 13.87 19.26
N PHE A 285 -20.50 13.29 20.43
CA PHE A 285 -21.57 12.37 20.82
C PHE A 285 -22.08 12.73 22.22
N GLU A 286 -23.37 12.96 22.33
CA GLU A 286 -24.03 13.19 23.61
C GLU A 286 -24.67 11.88 24.09
N ALA A 287 -24.34 11.45 25.30
CA ALA A 287 -24.93 10.29 25.91
C ALA A 287 -25.57 10.60 27.27
N VAL A 288 -26.67 9.95 27.54
CA VAL A 288 -27.46 10.10 28.78
C VAL A 288 -27.85 8.72 29.28
N VAL A 289 -27.66 8.49 30.56
CA VAL A 289 -28.25 7.35 31.26
C VAL A 289 -29.51 7.83 32.01
N ALA A 290 -30.59 7.12 31.82
CA ALA A 290 -31.87 7.35 32.54
C ALA A 290 -32.16 6.21 33.51
N GLY A 291 -32.58 6.55 34.73
CA GLY A 291 -33.04 5.63 35.74
C GLY A 291 -34.56 5.42 35.68
N SER A 292 -35.08 4.44 36.44
CA SER A 292 -36.47 4.08 36.49
C SER A 292 -37.40 5.13 37.09
N GLY A 293 -36.86 6.02 37.94
CA GLY A 293 -37.59 7.14 38.54
C GLY A 293 -37.65 8.41 37.63
N GLY A 294 -37.11 8.34 36.42
CA GLY A 294 -37.06 9.47 35.48
C GLY A 294 -35.80 10.36 35.62
N GLU A 295 -34.88 9.96 36.48
CA GLU A 295 -33.58 10.60 36.65
C GLU A 295 -32.79 10.51 35.35
N ARG A 296 -31.98 11.55 35.04
CA ARG A 296 -31.12 11.58 33.85
C ARG A 296 -29.77 12.17 34.19
N VAL A 297 -28.71 11.52 33.72
CA VAL A 297 -27.36 12.04 33.87
C VAL A 297 -26.61 11.96 32.52
N ARG A 298 -25.86 13.00 32.19
CA ARG A 298 -24.91 12.97 31.06
C ARG A 298 -23.73 12.10 31.44
N VAL A 299 -23.31 11.27 30.50
CA VAL A 299 -22.21 10.32 30.70
C VAL A 299 -21.20 10.42 29.57
N GLY A 300 -19.94 10.12 29.87
CA GLY A 300 -18.96 9.74 28.84
C GLY A 300 -19.26 8.36 28.29
N VAL A 301 -18.68 8.02 27.15
CA VAL A 301 -18.85 6.70 26.53
C VAL A 301 -17.49 6.08 26.20
N ASN A 302 -17.30 4.82 26.60
CA ASN A 302 -16.14 3.99 26.31
C ASN A 302 -14.80 4.67 26.63
N ALA A 303 -14.12 5.22 25.60
CA ALA A 303 -12.81 5.85 25.75
C ALA A 303 -12.83 7.23 26.41
N SER A 304 -13.99 7.88 26.54
CA SER A 304 -14.08 9.19 27.20
C SER A 304 -14.05 9.02 28.70
N ARG A 305 -13.05 9.63 29.37
CA ARG A 305 -12.97 9.67 30.82
C ARG A 305 -13.84 10.81 31.35
N ALA A 306 -14.94 10.45 31.97
CA ALA A 306 -15.88 11.39 32.59
C ALA A 306 -16.18 10.92 34.02
N ARG A 307 -16.83 11.79 34.83
CA ARG A 307 -17.25 11.44 36.21
C ARG A 307 -18.16 10.20 36.19
N TYR A 308 -19.01 10.10 35.17
CA TYR A 308 -19.87 8.96 34.90
C TYR A 308 -19.59 8.47 33.48
N THR A 309 -19.28 7.19 33.32
CA THR A 309 -18.93 6.65 31.99
C THR A 309 -19.74 5.39 31.72
N ALA A 310 -20.40 5.35 30.59
CA ALA A 310 -21.03 4.16 30.04
C ALA A 310 -20.04 3.36 29.17
N HIS A 311 -19.85 2.11 29.48
CA HIS A 311 -18.97 1.18 28.74
C HIS A 311 -19.83 0.17 28.01
N THR A 312 -19.65 0.04 26.69
CA THR A 312 -20.46 -0.83 25.83
C THR A 312 -19.61 -1.85 25.05
N VAL A 313 -18.29 -1.82 25.21
CA VAL A 313 -17.35 -2.75 24.56
C VAL A 313 -16.84 -3.73 25.60
N PRO A 314 -16.95 -5.05 25.34
CA PRO A 314 -16.51 -6.10 26.28
C PRO A 314 -15.04 -6.01 26.67
N GLY A 315 -14.74 -6.43 27.90
CA GLY A 315 -13.40 -6.43 28.45
C GLY A 315 -13.34 -5.78 29.83
N LYS A 316 -12.13 -5.50 30.34
CA LYS A 316 -11.96 -4.76 31.59
C LYS A 316 -12.27 -3.28 31.38
N VAL A 317 -13.23 -2.76 32.17
CA VAL A 317 -13.72 -1.39 32.05
C VAL A 317 -13.75 -0.68 33.41
N GLY A 318 -13.65 0.66 33.37
CA GLY A 318 -13.56 1.51 34.56
C GLY A 318 -12.12 1.61 35.11
N TRP A 319 -11.97 2.39 36.17
CA TRP A 319 -10.66 2.68 36.78
C TRP A 319 -10.66 2.34 38.27
N GLU A 320 -9.49 2.16 38.85
CA GLU A 320 -9.35 1.99 40.30
C GLU A 320 -9.97 3.19 41.05
N GLY A 321 -10.69 2.88 42.13
CA GLY A 321 -11.42 3.89 42.91
C GLY A 321 -12.82 4.19 42.39
N GLU A 322 -13.28 3.51 41.36
CA GLU A 322 -14.67 3.54 40.88
C GLU A 322 -15.47 2.31 41.31
N GLU A 323 -16.76 2.42 41.19
CA GLU A 323 -17.74 1.35 41.20
C GLU A 323 -18.50 1.34 39.87
N GLY A 324 -19.05 0.20 39.50
CA GLY A 324 -19.80 0.07 38.26
C GLY A 324 -21.07 -0.76 38.45
N ALA A 325 -22.15 -0.28 37.84
CA ALA A 325 -23.36 -1.04 37.64
C ALA A 325 -23.25 -1.83 36.34
N LEU A 326 -23.22 -3.18 36.46
CA LEU A 326 -23.30 -4.07 35.31
C LEU A 326 -24.76 -4.23 34.88
N VAL A 327 -25.07 -3.90 33.64
CA VAL A 327 -26.43 -3.90 33.10
C VAL A 327 -26.55 -4.92 31.96
N VAL A 328 -27.52 -5.79 32.02
CA VAL A 328 -27.90 -6.72 30.97
C VAL A 328 -29.34 -6.40 30.51
N GLY A 329 -29.46 -6.14 29.22
CA GLY A 329 -30.68 -5.53 28.70
C GLY A 329 -30.86 -4.12 29.29
N ASP A 330 -31.91 -3.92 30.08
CA ASP A 330 -32.20 -2.69 30.79
C ASP A 330 -32.09 -2.82 32.34
N ARG A 331 -31.57 -3.96 32.87
CA ARG A 331 -31.55 -4.23 34.31
C ARG A 331 -30.14 -4.30 34.88
N VAL A 332 -29.96 -3.67 36.02
CA VAL A 332 -28.75 -3.77 36.85
C VAL A 332 -28.67 -5.21 37.42
N GLN A 333 -27.64 -5.93 37.05
CA GLN A 333 -27.38 -7.29 37.51
C GLN A 333 -26.49 -7.34 38.75
N ALA A 334 -25.56 -6.38 38.84
CA ALA A 334 -24.59 -6.29 39.92
C ALA A 334 -24.04 -4.89 40.07
N LEU A 335 -23.66 -4.54 41.30
CA LEU A 335 -22.80 -3.37 41.61
C LEU A 335 -21.42 -3.92 41.97
N LEU A 336 -20.40 -3.58 41.26
CA LEU A 336 -19.05 -4.17 41.35
C LEU A 336 -17.97 -3.09 41.46
N PRO A 337 -16.87 -3.36 42.19
CA PRO A 337 -15.72 -2.46 42.13
C PRO A 337 -15.12 -2.47 40.72
N ALA A 338 -14.66 -1.31 40.26
CA ALA A 338 -13.94 -1.18 39.00
C ALA A 338 -12.41 -1.33 39.24
N PRO A 339 -11.63 -1.83 38.26
CA PRO A 339 -12.06 -2.28 36.94
C PRO A 339 -12.87 -3.56 36.98
N LEU A 340 -14.01 -3.58 36.30
CA LEU A 340 -14.89 -4.76 36.24
C LEU A 340 -14.82 -5.44 34.86
N ASP A 341 -15.11 -6.73 34.82
CA ASP A 341 -15.16 -7.49 33.57
C ASP A 341 -16.55 -7.32 32.91
N LEU A 342 -16.58 -6.66 31.75
CA LEU A 342 -17.82 -6.47 30.99
C LEU A 342 -18.01 -7.60 29.98
N PRO A 343 -19.05 -8.44 30.12
CA PRO A 343 -19.32 -9.52 29.19
C PRO A 343 -19.97 -9.00 27.88
N PRO A 344 -19.92 -9.80 26.79
CA PRO A 344 -20.62 -9.47 25.54
C PRO A 344 -22.14 -9.34 25.75
N GLY A 345 -22.73 -8.31 25.11
CA GLY A 345 -24.18 -8.05 25.19
C GLY A 345 -24.62 -7.29 26.45
N ALA A 346 -23.71 -7.01 27.37
CA ALA A 346 -23.94 -6.14 28.53
C ALA A 346 -23.33 -4.76 28.31
N TRP A 347 -23.68 -3.79 29.15
CA TRP A 347 -23.00 -2.51 29.30
C TRP A 347 -22.80 -2.20 30.79
N ALA A 348 -21.94 -1.28 31.12
CA ALA A 348 -21.70 -0.89 32.50
C ALA A 348 -21.70 0.63 32.63
N LEU A 349 -22.27 1.15 33.72
CA LEU A 349 -22.14 2.52 34.15
C LEU A 349 -21.12 2.60 35.28
N THR A 350 -19.96 3.23 35.08
CA THR A 350 -18.98 3.47 36.15
C THR A 350 -19.10 4.88 36.72
N PHE A 351 -18.81 5.01 38.00
CA PHE A 351 -18.91 6.22 38.80
C PHE A 351 -17.92 6.20 39.98
N PRO A 352 -17.56 7.34 40.58
CA PRO A 352 -16.70 7.36 41.76
C PRO A 352 -17.34 6.56 42.92
N LYS A 353 -16.50 5.80 43.62
CA LYS A 353 -16.96 4.90 44.72
C LYS A 353 -17.86 5.62 45.71
N GLY A 354 -19.03 5.06 45.96
CA GLY A 354 -20.03 5.57 46.88
C GLY A 354 -20.77 6.84 46.38
N LEU A 355 -20.56 7.25 45.11
CA LEU A 355 -21.20 8.42 44.52
C LEU A 355 -21.90 8.11 43.20
N PRO A 356 -22.88 7.21 43.18
CA PRO A 356 -23.67 6.95 41.98
C PRO A 356 -24.41 8.22 41.55
N PRO A 357 -24.78 8.36 40.28
CA PRO A 357 -25.43 9.56 39.75
C PRO A 357 -26.84 9.80 40.36
N PHE A 358 -27.48 8.75 40.85
CA PHE A 358 -28.75 8.68 41.53
C PHE A 358 -28.79 7.39 42.32
N PRO A 359 -29.75 7.20 43.29
CA PRO A 359 -29.90 5.93 44.01
C PRO A 359 -29.99 4.77 43.07
N LEU A 360 -29.22 3.70 43.32
CA LEU A 360 -29.04 2.62 42.38
C LEU A 360 -28.90 1.29 43.14
N GLU A 361 -29.79 0.33 42.81
CA GLU A 361 -29.80 -0.99 43.40
C GLU A 361 -29.83 -2.09 42.31
N VAL A 362 -29.48 -3.32 42.70
CA VAL A 362 -29.61 -4.48 41.82
C VAL A 362 -31.11 -4.70 41.51
N GLY A 363 -31.41 -4.88 40.22
CA GLY A 363 -32.78 -4.99 39.72
C GLY A 363 -33.35 -3.71 39.11
N ASP A 364 -32.75 -2.55 39.40
CA ASP A 364 -33.19 -1.28 38.82
C ASP A 364 -33.08 -1.28 37.29
N ARG A 365 -33.92 -0.45 36.65
CA ARG A 365 -33.86 -0.27 35.21
C ARG A 365 -32.98 0.93 34.86
N LEU A 366 -32.02 0.71 33.98
CA LEU A 366 -31.20 1.75 33.38
C LEU A 366 -31.31 1.68 31.86
N SER A 367 -31.42 2.83 31.25
CA SER A 367 -31.42 2.95 29.79
C SER A 367 -30.31 3.93 29.33
N LEU A 368 -29.52 3.53 28.35
CA LEU A 368 -28.49 4.34 27.73
C LEU A 368 -29.01 4.89 26.40
N TYR A 369 -29.00 6.21 26.28
CA TYR A 369 -29.38 6.95 25.09
C TYR A 369 -28.18 7.74 24.58
N GLY A 370 -28.07 7.86 23.26
CA GLY A 370 -27.02 8.67 22.68
C GLY A 370 -27.33 9.17 21.29
N ARG A 371 -26.78 10.33 20.94
CA ARG A 371 -26.94 10.92 19.63
C ARG A 371 -25.69 11.66 19.18
N LEU A 372 -25.48 11.75 17.87
CA LEU A 372 -24.49 12.63 17.26
C LEU A 372 -24.90 14.10 17.39
N ASP A 373 -23.90 14.96 17.57
CA ASP A 373 -24.03 16.42 17.54
C ASP A 373 -22.97 17.02 16.59
N PRO A 374 -23.34 17.61 15.44
CA PRO A 374 -24.69 17.64 14.86
C PRO A 374 -25.19 16.25 14.44
N PRO A 375 -26.52 16.06 14.31
CA PRO A 375 -27.08 14.79 13.90
C PRO A 375 -26.75 14.48 12.43
N PHE A 376 -26.44 13.21 12.17
CA PHE A 376 -26.29 12.62 10.86
C PHE A 376 -27.18 11.39 10.75
N ARG A 377 -27.67 11.10 9.54
CA ARG A 377 -28.50 9.93 9.28
C ARG A 377 -27.69 8.64 9.39
N TYR A 378 -26.42 8.70 8.99
CA TYR A 378 -25.50 7.56 8.99
C TYR A 378 -24.16 7.95 9.62
N ALA A 379 -23.55 7.00 10.32
CA ALA A 379 -22.17 7.10 10.78
C ALA A 379 -21.54 5.72 10.89
N LEU A 380 -20.24 5.63 10.61
CA LEU A 380 -19.45 4.44 10.88
C LEU A 380 -18.03 4.84 11.31
N GLU A 381 -17.65 4.44 12.51
CA GLU A 381 -16.32 4.66 13.06
C GLU A 381 -15.33 3.67 12.45
N GLY A 382 -14.17 4.17 12.07
CA GLY A 382 -13.03 3.41 11.58
C GLY A 382 -11.77 3.86 12.29
N GLY A 383 -10.89 4.49 11.55
CA GLY A 383 -9.65 5.08 12.04
C GLY A 383 -8.42 4.16 11.84
N PRO A 384 -7.24 4.71 11.94
CA PRO A 384 -6.96 6.12 12.03
C PRO A 384 -7.36 6.90 10.77
N LEU A 385 -7.50 8.22 10.95
CA LEU A 385 -7.63 9.16 9.84
C LEU A 385 -6.37 9.08 8.96
N LEU A 386 -6.54 9.03 7.65
CA LEU A 386 -5.43 8.90 6.70
C LEU A 386 -5.10 10.22 5.99
N VAL A 387 -6.12 10.87 5.46
CA VAL A 387 -6.02 12.15 4.76
C VAL A 387 -7.13 13.07 5.24
N LYS A 388 -6.81 14.33 5.48
CA LYS A 388 -7.76 15.38 5.86
C LYS A 388 -7.49 16.64 5.04
N GLU A 389 -8.49 17.08 4.28
CA GLU A 389 -8.42 18.32 3.48
C GLU A 389 -7.17 18.41 2.60
N GLY A 390 -6.85 17.27 1.92
CA GLY A 390 -5.69 17.18 1.04
C GLY A 390 -4.33 17.16 1.75
N ARG A 391 -4.32 16.86 3.07
CA ARG A 391 -3.10 16.75 3.87
C ARG A 391 -2.96 15.37 4.50
N TYR A 392 -1.73 14.92 4.65
CA TYR A 392 -1.42 13.71 5.41
C TYR A 392 -1.86 13.87 6.86
N ALA A 393 -2.71 12.98 7.34
CA ALA A 393 -3.35 13.09 8.66
C ALA A 393 -3.20 11.83 9.53
N PHE A 394 -2.38 10.87 9.10
CA PHE A 394 -2.17 9.63 9.84
C PHE A 394 -1.38 9.89 11.12
N ASP A 395 -2.09 10.00 12.23
CA ASP A 395 -1.55 10.12 13.59
C ASP A 395 -2.41 9.31 14.58
N PRO A 396 -2.11 8.02 14.75
CA PRO A 396 -2.89 7.15 15.64
C PRO A 396 -2.85 7.55 17.11
N ALA A 397 -1.89 8.36 17.53
CA ALA A 397 -1.81 8.83 18.92
C ALA A 397 -2.94 9.79 19.30
N GLN A 398 -3.56 10.46 18.33
CA GLN A 398 -4.73 11.33 18.52
C GLN A 398 -6.04 10.56 18.60
N GLU A 399 -6.01 9.25 18.35
CA GLU A 399 -7.17 8.36 18.36
C GLU A 399 -6.95 7.21 19.35
N ASN A 400 -8.02 6.58 19.83
CA ASN A 400 -7.91 5.52 20.83
C ASN A 400 -7.41 4.19 20.25
N PHE A 401 -6.14 4.16 19.83
CA PHE A 401 -5.42 2.95 19.45
C PHE A 401 -4.40 2.58 20.53
N LYS A 402 -4.82 1.76 21.50
CA LYS A 402 -3.95 1.29 22.60
C LYS A 402 -2.89 0.31 22.13
N ASP A 403 -3.18 -0.48 21.09
CA ASP A 403 -2.24 -1.42 20.49
C ASP A 403 -1.76 -0.89 19.13
N PRO A 404 -0.47 -0.52 19.00
CA PRO A 404 0.08 -0.01 17.74
C PRO A 404 0.34 -1.11 16.69
N ARG A 405 0.41 -2.39 17.09
CA ARG A 405 0.78 -3.49 16.20
C ARG A 405 -0.08 -3.58 14.92
N PRO A 406 -1.41 -3.48 14.96
CA PRO A 406 -2.24 -3.50 13.75
C PRO A 406 -1.97 -2.33 12.80
N LEU A 407 -1.36 -1.24 13.29
CA LEU A 407 -1.05 -0.04 12.52
C LEU A 407 0.36 -0.04 11.94
N GLN A 408 1.22 -0.96 12.38
CA GLN A 408 2.58 -1.16 11.90
C GLN A 408 2.72 -2.39 11.00
N ALA A 409 1.78 -3.33 11.09
CA ALA A 409 1.79 -4.55 10.30
C ALA A 409 1.56 -4.27 8.81
N VAL A 410 2.35 -4.95 7.97
CA VAL A 410 2.14 -4.99 6.52
C VAL A 410 0.98 -5.95 6.23
N ALA A 411 -0.17 -5.42 5.86
CA ALA A 411 -1.38 -6.18 5.59
C ALA A 411 -2.27 -5.43 4.57
N PRO A 412 -3.24 -6.07 3.93
CA PRO A 412 -4.25 -5.37 3.15
C PRO A 412 -4.95 -4.31 4.00
N GLN A 413 -5.14 -3.12 3.47
CA GLN A 413 -5.81 -2.02 4.15
C GLN A 413 -7.11 -1.69 3.41
N ALA A 414 -8.19 -1.48 4.16
CA ALA A 414 -9.44 -0.98 3.64
C ALA A 414 -9.62 0.50 3.99
N ALA A 415 -10.17 1.29 3.08
CA ALA A 415 -10.45 2.69 3.33
C ALA A 415 -11.65 3.19 2.53
N VAL A 416 -12.29 4.22 3.07
CA VAL A 416 -13.23 5.08 2.36
C VAL A 416 -12.57 6.44 2.17
N ALA A 417 -12.67 7.00 0.96
CA ALA A 417 -12.06 8.29 0.64
C ALA A 417 -12.95 9.06 -0.32
N TRP A 418 -12.68 10.35 -0.48
CA TRP A 418 -13.28 11.16 -1.55
C TRP A 418 -12.33 12.25 -2.01
N THR A 419 -12.48 12.64 -3.27
CA THR A 419 -11.73 13.73 -3.89
C THR A 419 -12.33 15.09 -3.52
N LYS A 420 -11.63 16.18 -3.86
CA LYS A 420 -12.13 17.55 -3.65
C LYS A 420 -13.42 17.83 -4.42
N GLU A 421 -13.61 17.18 -5.56
CA GLU A 421 -14.80 17.25 -6.40
C GLU A 421 -15.96 16.37 -5.89
N GLY A 422 -15.76 15.64 -4.77
CA GLY A 422 -16.78 14.80 -4.14
C GLY A 422 -16.93 13.39 -4.72
N ARG A 423 -15.98 12.93 -5.57
CA ARG A 423 -15.97 11.52 -6.03
C ARG A 423 -15.60 10.60 -4.87
N LEU A 424 -16.52 9.70 -4.54
CA LEU A 424 -16.34 8.71 -3.46
C LEU A 424 -15.50 7.53 -3.93
N TRP A 425 -14.60 7.05 -3.08
CA TRP A 425 -13.81 5.84 -3.27
C TRP A 425 -14.05 4.85 -2.13
N LEU A 426 -14.48 3.63 -2.47
CA LEU A 426 -14.42 2.46 -1.60
C LEU A 426 -13.24 1.61 -2.06
N LEU A 427 -12.25 1.37 -1.21
CA LEU A 427 -11.00 0.78 -1.68
C LEU A 427 -10.35 -0.20 -0.69
N VAL A 428 -9.58 -1.13 -1.27
CA VAL A 428 -8.63 -2.00 -0.57
C VAL A 428 -7.28 -1.91 -1.27
N SER A 429 -6.20 -1.89 -0.50
CA SER A 429 -4.83 -1.93 -1.02
C SER A 429 -4.28 -3.36 -1.06
N GLU A 430 -3.26 -3.61 -1.86
CA GLU A 430 -2.35 -4.72 -1.58
C GLU A 430 -1.68 -4.56 -0.20
N PRO A 431 -1.04 -5.61 0.35
CA PRO A 431 -0.44 -5.53 1.68
C PRO A 431 0.53 -4.36 1.83
N THR A 432 0.23 -3.48 2.77
CA THR A 432 1.03 -2.29 3.10
C THR A 432 0.73 -1.82 4.53
N THR A 433 1.45 -0.81 5.01
CA THR A 433 1.11 -0.14 6.28
C THR A 433 0.10 0.98 6.06
N PRO A 434 -0.72 1.34 7.07
CA PRO A 434 -1.67 2.45 6.96
C PRO A 434 -1.02 3.79 6.58
N GLY A 435 0.19 4.07 7.08
CA GLY A 435 0.93 5.29 6.73
C GLY A 435 1.37 5.35 5.26
N VAL A 436 1.72 4.22 4.65
CA VAL A 436 2.01 4.13 3.20
C VAL A 436 0.72 4.30 2.41
N LEU A 437 -0.39 3.67 2.82
CA LEU A 437 -1.69 3.87 2.18
C LEU A 437 -2.10 5.36 2.21
N ALA A 438 -1.93 6.05 3.35
CA ALA A 438 -2.24 7.48 3.47
C ALA A 438 -1.48 8.32 2.44
N ARG A 439 -0.16 8.06 2.25
CA ARG A 439 0.64 8.73 1.21
C ARG A 439 0.16 8.40 -0.20
N GLY A 440 -0.22 7.14 -0.45
CA GLY A 440 -0.75 6.69 -1.74
C GLY A 440 -2.06 7.38 -2.11
N LEU A 441 -2.98 7.47 -1.16
CA LEU A 441 -4.26 8.15 -1.35
C LEU A 441 -4.07 9.64 -1.61
N LEU A 442 -3.16 10.28 -0.87
CA LEU A 442 -2.81 11.69 -1.09
C LEU A 442 -2.22 11.90 -2.49
N ALA A 443 -1.30 11.05 -2.94
CA ALA A 443 -0.70 11.10 -4.27
C ALA A 443 -1.73 10.92 -5.41
N LEU A 444 -2.80 10.16 -5.17
CA LEU A 444 -3.91 9.99 -6.11
C LEU A 444 -4.94 11.14 -6.06
N GLY A 445 -4.78 12.10 -5.16
CA GLY A 445 -5.67 13.25 -5.05
C GLY A 445 -6.85 13.06 -4.09
N ALA A 446 -6.76 12.15 -3.12
CA ALA A 446 -7.75 12.08 -2.06
C ALA A 446 -7.76 13.39 -1.26
N TRP A 447 -8.95 13.96 -1.08
CA TRP A 447 -9.18 15.13 -0.24
C TRP A 447 -9.37 14.72 1.22
N ASN A 448 -10.14 13.66 1.43
CA ASN A 448 -10.33 13.04 2.74
C ASN A 448 -10.27 11.52 2.61
N ALA A 449 -9.74 10.84 3.63
CA ALA A 449 -9.68 9.37 3.68
C ALA A 449 -9.68 8.86 5.12
N LEU A 450 -10.48 7.83 5.36
CA LEU A 450 -10.60 7.12 6.63
C LEU A 450 -10.26 5.64 6.43
N ARG A 451 -9.38 5.11 7.27
CA ARG A 451 -9.14 3.68 7.31
C ARG A 451 -10.33 2.95 7.96
N MET A 452 -10.73 1.84 7.34
CA MET A 452 -11.65 0.87 7.90
C MET A 452 -10.88 -0.30 8.53
N ASP A 453 -11.57 -1.33 9.03
CA ASP A 453 -10.89 -2.51 9.57
C ASP A 453 -10.02 -3.18 8.49
N GLY A 454 -8.75 -3.45 8.82
CA GLY A 454 -7.74 -3.94 7.88
C GLY A 454 -7.42 -5.43 8.03
N GLY A 455 -6.31 -5.84 7.42
CA GLY A 455 -5.83 -7.21 7.49
C GLY A 455 -6.82 -8.22 6.95
N GLY A 456 -7.12 -9.25 7.73
CA GLY A 456 -8.06 -10.30 7.32
C GLY A 456 -9.52 -9.85 7.14
N SER A 457 -9.88 -8.64 7.55
CA SER A 457 -11.21 -8.06 7.32
C SER A 457 -11.31 -7.27 6.02
N ALA A 458 -10.17 -6.80 5.49
CA ALA A 458 -10.12 -5.94 4.31
C ALA A 458 -10.61 -6.67 3.05
N GLN A 459 -11.78 -6.30 2.56
CA GLN A 459 -12.44 -6.92 1.42
C GLN A 459 -13.24 -5.90 0.62
N LEU A 460 -13.08 -5.91 -0.70
CA LEU A 460 -13.91 -5.15 -1.64
C LEU A 460 -14.63 -6.12 -2.57
N TRP A 461 -15.95 -6.17 -2.46
CA TRP A 461 -16.84 -6.96 -3.30
C TRP A 461 -17.53 -6.06 -4.32
N VAL A 462 -17.50 -6.45 -5.57
CA VAL A 462 -18.11 -5.71 -6.69
C VAL A 462 -19.07 -6.63 -7.42
N LYS A 463 -20.35 -6.27 -7.48
CA LYS A 463 -21.40 -7.12 -8.07
C LYS A 463 -21.34 -8.57 -7.57
N GLY A 464 -21.16 -8.73 -6.23
CA GLY A 464 -21.08 -10.04 -5.56
C GLY A 464 -19.76 -10.80 -5.75
N ARG A 465 -18.77 -10.26 -6.46
CA ARG A 465 -17.44 -10.87 -6.67
C ARG A 465 -16.36 -10.16 -5.85
N LEU A 466 -15.52 -10.93 -5.17
CA LEU A 466 -14.35 -10.39 -4.47
C LEU A 466 -13.31 -9.88 -5.50
N ARG A 467 -12.97 -8.60 -5.42
CA ARG A 467 -12.03 -7.95 -6.37
C ARG A 467 -10.70 -7.56 -5.71
N SER A 468 -10.66 -7.41 -4.41
CA SER A 468 -9.43 -7.16 -3.67
C SER A 468 -8.59 -8.43 -3.50
N PRO A 469 -7.25 -8.31 -3.34
CA PRO A 469 -6.42 -9.47 -3.03
C PRO A 469 -6.80 -10.04 -1.68
N TYR A 470 -6.96 -11.36 -1.62
CA TYR A 470 -7.27 -12.07 -0.39
C TYR A 470 -6.57 -13.42 -0.37
N GLN A 471 -6.02 -13.79 0.79
CA GLN A 471 -5.39 -15.09 0.98
C GLN A 471 -6.30 -15.98 1.86
N GLY A 472 -6.63 -17.15 1.38
CA GLY A 472 -7.49 -18.10 2.07
C GLY A 472 -8.99 -17.78 1.92
N THR A 473 -9.81 -18.18 2.91
CA THR A 473 -11.25 -17.96 2.92
C THR A 473 -11.57 -16.55 3.45
N PRO A 474 -12.38 -15.75 2.72
CA PRO A 474 -12.78 -14.43 3.17
C PRO A 474 -13.44 -14.45 4.55
N ARG A 475 -13.03 -13.53 5.43
CA ARG A 475 -13.52 -13.44 6.80
C ARG A 475 -14.91 -12.80 6.85
N PRO A 476 -15.90 -13.40 7.55
CA PRO A 476 -17.14 -12.71 7.87
C PRO A 476 -16.90 -11.51 8.79
N VAL A 477 -17.62 -10.40 8.51
CA VAL A 477 -17.56 -9.14 9.25
C VAL A 477 -18.93 -8.78 9.83
N VAL A 478 -18.98 -7.81 10.73
CA VAL A 478 -20.21 -7.38 11.42
C VAL A 478 -20.89 -6.24 10.70
N SER A 479 -20.12 -5.34 10.10
CA SER A 479 -20.59 -4.18 9.36
C SER A 479 -19.85 -4.01 8.05
N ALA A 480 -20.49 -3.32 7.11
CA ALA A 480 -19.90 -2.95 5.84
C ALA A 480 -20.45 -1.61 5.35
N LEU A 481 -19.76 -1.01 4.38
CA LEU A 481 -20.22 0.13 3.59
C LEU A 481 -20.70 -0.39 2.22
N ALA A 482 -21.96 -0.26 1.94
CA ALA A 482 -22.59 -0.72 0.71
C ALA A 482 -22.96 0.47 -0.21
N LEU A 483 -22.53 0.42 -1.46
CA LEU A 483 -22.84 1.39 -2.49
C LEU A 483 -23.90 0.80 -3.44
N PHE A 484 -25.03 1.44 -3.51
CA PHE A 484 -26.12 1.10 -4.44
C PHE A 484 -26.13 2.07 -5.63
N ALA A 485 -26.77 1.65 -6.72
CA ALA A 485 -27.02 2.52 -7.85
C ALA A 485 -27.78 3.80 -7.42
N PRO A 486 -27.65 4.88 -8.17
CA PRO A 486 -28.39 6.13 -7.96
C PRO A 486 -29.88 5.94 -7.96
#